data_a7cb8844e40a9a4d1f6407316168baab
#
_entry.id   a7cb8844e40a9a4d1f6407316168baab
#
_cell.length_a   1.000
_cell.length_b   1.000
_cell.length_c   1.000
_cell.angle_alpha   90.00
_cell.angle_beta   90.00
_cell.angle_gamma   90.00
#
_symmetry.space_group_name_H-M   'P 1'
#
loop_
_entity.id
_entity.type
_entity.pdbx_description
1 polymer ?
#
loop_
_entity_poly.entity_id
_entity_poly.type
_entity_poly.pdbx_seq_one_letter_code
_entity_poly.pdbx_strand_id
1 'polypeptide(L)' 'MSITEKQYRVAQMAGADARRAGRPITACPHYGSGDDGRVLREAWQDSWQSVDDSRKAK' A
#
# COMPACT_ATOMS: atom_id res chain seq x y z
N MET A 1 -7.26 -7.25 -17.69
CA MET A 1 -5.90 -6.72 -17.80
C MET A 1 -5.12 -7.00 -16.53
N SER A 2 -3.91 -7.45 -16.65
CA SER A 2 -3.17 -7.87 -15.47
C SER A 2 -2.26 -6.75 -14.94
N ILE A 3 -2.09 -6.76 -13.63
CA ILE A 3 -1.20 -5.83 -12.96
C ILE A 3 0.23 -6.27 -13.22
N THR A 4 1.10 -5.33 -13.56
CA THR A 4 2.51 -5.65 -13.72
C THR A 4 3.17 -5.74 -12.35
N GLU A 5 4.24 -6.49 -12.27
CA GLU A 5 5.01 -6.58 -11.05
C GLU A 5 5.49 -5.19 -10.60
N LYS A 6 5.84 -4.36 -11.57
CA LYS A 6 6.29 -3.01 -11.26
C LYS A 6 5.19 -2.20 -10.57
N GLN A 7 3.95 -2.30 -11.06
CA GLN A 7 2.83 -1.60 -10.45
C GLN A 7 2.60 -2.06 -9.02
N TYR A 8 2.66 -3.36 -8.81
CA TYR A 8 2.46 -3.92 -7.48
C TYR A 8 3.54 -3.43 -6.52
N ARG A 9 4.79 -3.46 -6.97
CA ARG A 9 5.92 -3.02 -6.14
C ARG A 9 5.83 -1.53 -5.81
N VAL A 10 5.42 -0.71 -6.78
CA VAL A 10 5.26 0.73 -6.53
C VAL A 10 4.18 0.97 -5.48
N ALA A 11 3.08 0.23 -5.54
CA ALA A 11 2.03 0.36 -4.54
C ALA A 11 2.53 -0.01 -3.15
N GLN A 12 3.32 -1.08 -3.05
CA GLN A 12 3.91 -1.47 -1.77
C GLN A 12 4.83 -0.38 -1.23
N MET A 13 5.68 0.16 -2.08
CA MET A 13 6.60 1.22 -1.64
C MET A 13 5.84 2.47 -1.20
N ALA A 14 4.79 2.82 -1.93
CA ALA A 14 3.98 3.98 -1.58
C ALA A 14 3.32 3.81 -0.21
N GLY A 15 2.82 2.62 0.07
CA GLY A 15 2.19 2.34 1.37
C GLY A 15 3.19 2.45 2.51
N ALA A 16 4.36 1.85 2.34
CA ALA A 16 5.40 1.91 3.36
C ALA A 16 5.86 3.35 3.58
N ASP A 17 6.05 4.10 2.52
CA ASP A 17 6.47 5.50 2.63
C ASP A 17 5.41 6.34 3.32
N ALA A 18 4.14 6.08 3.04
CA ALA A 18 3.05 6.81 3.69
C ALA A 18 3.10 6.62 5.21
N ARG A 19 3.32 5.39 5.66
CA ARG A 19 3.39 5.14 7.11
C ARG A 19 4.62 5.83 7.71
N ARG A 20 5.75 5.79 7.03
CA ARG A 20 6.97 6.46 7.52
C ARG A 20 6.77 7.96 7.61
N ALA A 21 5.95 8.51 6.72
CA ALA A 21 5.63 9.94 6.74
C ALA A 21 4.55 10.30 7.74
N GLY A 22 4.03 9.33 8.48
CA GLY A 22 3.00 9.58 9.48
C GLY A 22 1.60 9.70 8.92
N ARG A 23 1.37 9.25 7.69
CA ARG A 23 0.04 9.33 7.09
C ARG A 23 -0.83 8.17 7.56
N PRO A 24 -2.14 8.39 7.67
CA PRO A 24 -3.04 7.31 8.07
C PRO A 24 -3.25 6.31 6.94
N ILE A 25 -3.75 5.12 7.29
CA ILE A 25 -4.03 4.10 6.30
C ILE A 25 -5.10 4.56 5.30
N THR A 26 -5.95 5.48 5.73
CA THR A 26 -6.99 6.04 4.86
C THR A 26 -6.43 6.97 3.78
N ALA A 27 -5.14 7.28 3.84
CA ALA A 27 -4.49 8.09 2.81
C ALA A 27 -4.22 7.28 1.54
N CYS A 28 -4.62 6.01 1.50
CA CYS A 28 -4.45 5.16 0.33
C CYS A 28 -5.05 5.83 -0.91
N PRO A 29 -4.28 5.99 -1.98
CA PRO A 29 -4.83 6.59 -3.19
C PRO A 29 -5.84 5.67 -3.86
N HIS A 30 -6.63 6.24 -4.74
CA HIS A 30 -7.62 5.47 -5.48
C HIS A 30 -6.94 4.84 -6.70
N TYR A 31 -6.82 3.53 -6.69
CA TYR A 31 -6.17 2.80 -7.77
C TYR A 31 -7.12 2.37 -8.88
N GLY A 32 -8.36 2.80 -8.82
CA GLY A 32 -9.33 2.43 -9.81
C GLY A 32 -10.29 1.37 -9.28
N SER A 33 -11.25 1.00 -10.12
CA SER A 33 -12.24 -0.02 -9.77
C SER A 33 -11.81 -1.37 -10.34
N GLY A 34 -12.47 -2.43 -9.89
CA GLY A 34 -12.19 -3.76 -10.38
C GLY A 34 -11.09 -4.45 -9.59
N ASP A 35 -10.71 -5.62 -10.06
CA ASP A 35 -9.77 -6.48 -9.35
C ASP A 35 -8.37 -5.86 -9.28
N ASP A 36 -7.94 -5.23 -10.38
CA ASP A 36 -6.61 -4.62 -10.42
C ASP A 36 -6.47 -3.53 -9.36
N GLY A 37 -7.47 -2.66 -9.28
CA GLY A 37 -7.45 -1.59 -8.29
C GLY A 37 -7.46 -2.12 -6.88
N ARG A 38 -8.24 -3.18 -6.65
CA ARG A 38 -8.30 -3.78 -5.32
C ARG A 38 -6.97 -4.39 -4.91
N VAL A 39 -6.31 -5.09 -5.83
CA VAL A 39 -5.01 -5.70 -5.53
C VAL A 39 -3.98 -4.64 -5.20
N LEU A 40 -3.94 -3.55 -5.97
CA LEU A 40 -2.99 -2.48 -5.71
C LEU A 40 -3.27 -1.79 -4.38
N ARG A 41 -4.54 -1.58 -4.07
CA ARG A 41 -4.92 -0.98 -2.80
C ARG A 41 -4.50 -1.87 -1.63
N GLU A 42 -4.73 -3.18 -1.76
CA GLU A 42 -4.33 -4.12 -0.73
C GLU A 42 -2.82 -4.15 -0.55
N ALA A 43 -2.07 -4.09 -1.65
CA ALA A 43 -0.62 -4.04 -1.57
C ALA A 43 -0.16 -2.80 -0.80
N TRP A 44 -0.77 -1.66 -1.08
CA TRP A 44 -0.47 -0.42 -0.38
C TRP A 44 -0.77 -0.55 1.12
N GLN A 45 -1.96 -1.05 1.44
CA GLN A 45 -2.39 -1.17 2.83
C GLN A 45 -1.57 -2.20 3.59
N ASP A 46 -1.23 -3.31 2.96
CA ASP A 46 -0.40 -4.33 3.59
C ASP A 46 0.97 -3.78 3.93
N SER A 47 1.56 -3.02 3.03
CA SER A 47 2.88 -2.43 3.28
C SER A 47 2.80 -1.38 4.38
N TRP A 48 1.75 -0.56 4.36
CA TRP A 48 1.51 0.41 5.42
C TRP A 48 1.43 -0.30 6.76
N GLN A 49 0.63 -1.36 6.81
CA GLN A 49 0.41 -2.11 8.05
C GLN A 49 1.69 -2.78 8.52
N SER A 50 2.49 -3.29 7.59
CA SER A 50 3.75 -3.93 7.93
C SER A 50 4.71 -2.97 8.62
N VAL A 51 4.81 -1.75 8.10
CA VAL A 51 5.65 -0.73 8.73
C VAL A 51 5.08 -0.33 10.08
N ASP A 52 3.76 -0.20 10.17
CA ASP A 52 3.11 0.15 11.42
C ASP A 52 3.39 -0.91 12.49
N ASP A 53 3.23 -2.17 12.13
CA ASP A 53 3.49 -3.27 13.06
C ASP A 53 4.95 -3.29 13.49
N SER A 54 5.85 -3.04 12.58
CA SER A 54 7.29 -3.00 12.88
C SER A 54 7.59 -1.90 13.90
N ARG A 55 6.92 -0.78 13.79
CA ARG A 55 7.12 0.34 14.72
C ARG A 55 6.50 0.09 16.08
N LYS A 56 5.40 -0.66 16.10
CA LYS A 56 4.73 -0.99 17.35
C LYS A 56 5.43 -2.10 18.12
N ALA A 57 6.19 -2.92 17.43
CA ALA A 57 6.76 -4.13 17.99
C ALA A 57 7.99 -3.89 18.85
N LYS A 58 8.10 -2.76 19.43
CA LYS A 58 9.24 -2.43 20.28
C LYS A 58 9.11 -2.95 21.69
#